data_3b3ba4f1347a6d2a521bb3b9dd80dea7
#
_entry.id   3b3ba4f1347a6d2a521bb3b9dd80dea7
#
_cell.length_a   1.000
_cell.length_b   1.000
_cell.length_c   1.000
_cell.angle_alpha   90.00
_cell.angle_beta   90.00
_cell.angle_gamma   90.00
#
_symmetry.space_group_name_H-M   'P 1'
#
loop_
_entity.id
_entity.type
_entity.pdbx_description
1 polymer ?
#
loop_
_entity_poly.entity_id
_entity_poly.type
_entity_poly.pdbx_seq_one_letter_code
_entity_poly.pdbx_strand_id
1 'polypeptide(L)'
;SLLVAVILVFSIVNVTSALISMVRQWVLIYLSIKVDIPLMLGYFGHVFKLPMKFFATRKTGEITTRYSDASTIKSVFTSIALSVVMDIVMACATGVILFRMNATLFSISIFTTLLSILLVFIFKQPFKRINEETMQQSAILNSQMIESLRGIETVKCNAEEDRELEALEREYIKSLKISLRSSKISTVQSLISTLITTILGMVTSYVGIMQVLNGEMTLGGYMAFSTLSSYFTNPVSELVGLQMSIQQAQISIKRLTEIMDYESEQDETREYTEMEKIDGDIEFKDVSFRYGSRSPALSHVSFTIPYGKKVALVGSSGSGKSTITKLLLKYYEPESGTISVGGVDLDEYSNASVRRAIAYVPQNVELFSKTIYDNIRISRPE
;
A
#
# COMPACT_ATOMS: atom_id res chain seq x y z
N SER A 1 -44.78 4.61 37.24
CA SER A 1 -44.42 5.98 36.85
C SER A 1 -42.91 6.22 36.83
N LEU A 2 -42.14 6.03 37.89
CA LEU A 2 -40.69 6.27 37.90
C LEU A 2 -39.96 5.31 36.96
N LEU A 3 -40.35 4.05 36.93
CA LEU A 3 -39.78 3.00 36.07
C LEU A 3 -40.00 3.36 34.56
N VAL A 4 -41.20 3.86 34.22
CA VAL A 4 -41.48 4.30 32.84
C VAL A 4 -40.62 5.49 32.43
N ALA A 5 -40.40 6.45 33.34
CA ALA A 5 -39.53 7.59 33.09
C ALA A 5 -38.08 7.15 32.87
N VAL A 6 -37.57 6.24 33.67
CA VAL A 6 -36.22 5.67 33.51
C VAL A 6 -36.07 4.95 32.16
N ILE A 7 -37.04 4.11 31.77
CA ILE A 7 -37.02 3.39 30.49
C ILE A 7 -37.06 4.38 29.32
N LEU A 8 -37.89 5.44 29.40
CA LEU A 8 -37.93 6.46 28.35
C LEU A 8 -36.62 7.20 28.20
N VAL A 9 -35.97 7.64 29.30
CA VAL A 9 -34.69 8.29 29.27
C VAL A 9 -33.62 7.34 28.69
N PHE A 10 -33.59 6.09 29.13
CA PHE A 10 -32.68 5.11 28.60
C PHE A 10 -32.88 4.83 27.10
N SER A 11 -34.12 4.76 26.65
CA SER A 11 -34.46 4.61 25.23
C SER A 11 -34.02 5.82 24.40
N ILE A 12 -34.21 7.03 24.87
CA ILE A 12 -33.78 8.28 24.22
C ILE A 12 -32.23 8.29 24.10
N VAL A 13 -31.53 7.94 25.18
CA VAL A 13 -30.05 7.86 25.18
C VAL A 13 -29.56 6.84 24.14
N ASN A 14 -30.16 5.64 24.09
CA ASN A 14 -29.76 4.62 23.11
C ASN A 14 -30.04 5.05 21.66
N VAL A 15 -31.20 5.65 21.38
CA VAL A 15 -31.52 6.17 20.05
C VAL A 15 -30.53 7.28 19.67
N THR A 16 -30.23 8.20 20.57
CA THR A 16 -29.26 9.28 20.34
C THR A 16 -27.86 8.70 20.07
N SER A 17 -27.43 7.71 20.85
CA SER A 17 -26.15 7.00 20.62
C SER A 17 -26.11 6.33 19.25
N ALA A 18 -27.19 5.68 18.82
CA ALA A 18 -27.28 5.07 17.49
C ALA A 18 -27.18 6.11 16.36
N LEU A 19 -27.86 7.25 16.50
CA LEU A 19 -27.77 8.36 15.53
C LEU A 19 -26.36 8.95 15.46
N ILE A 20 -25.73 9.18 16.61
CA ILE A 20 -24.33 9.65 16.68
C ILE A 20 -23.40 8.64 16.01
N SER A 21 -23.58 7.35 16.25
CA SER A 21 -22.78 6.28 15.64
C SER A 21 -22.95 6.24 14.11
N MET A 22 -24.17 6.47 13.62
CA MET A 22 -24.45 6.57 12.18
C MET A 22 -23.73 7.79 11.55
N VAL A 23 -23.81 8.95 12.18
CA VAL A 23 -23.11 10.17 11.71
C VAL A 23 -21.60 9.94 11.73
N ARG A 24 -21.06 9.35 12.80
CA ARG A 24 -19.65 8.98 12.89
C ARG A 24 -19.24 8.08 11.71
N GLN A 25 -20.02 7.06 11.38
CA GLN A 25 -19.72 6.16 10.28
C GLN A 25 -19.71 6.89 8.93
N TRP A 26 -20.63 7.83 8.70
CA TRP A 26 -20.63 8.63 7.47
C TRP A 26 -19.39 9.53 7.37
N VAL A 27 -18.98 10.17 8.46
CA VAL A 27 -17.76 10.98 8.50
C VAL A 27 -16.53 10.12 8.18
N LEU A 28 -16.47 8.89 8.73
CA LEU A 28 -15.40 7.94 8.42
C LEU A 28 -15.35 7.57 6.94
N ILE A 29 -16.50 7.26 6.33
CA ILE A 29 -16.58 6.93 4.90
C ILE A 29 -16.12 8.14 4.07
N TYR A 30 -16.57 9.34 4.39
CA TYR A 30 -16.19 10.56 3.69
C TYR A 30 -14.67 10.84 3.81
N LEU A 31 -14.12 10.70 5.00
CA LEU A 31 -12.67 10.85 5.23
C LEU A 31 -11.87 9.80 4.46
N SER A 32 -12.36 8.54 4.46
CA SER A 32 -11.75 7.46 3.69
C SER A 32 -11.64 7.80 2.20
N ILE A 33 -12.71 8.31 1.59
CA ILE A 33 -12.72 8.70 0.18
C ILE A 33 -11.76 9.88 -0.07
N LYS A 34 -11.75 10.87 0.84
CA LYS A 34 -10.84 12.03 0.74
C LYS A 34 -9.36 11.67 0.83
N VAL A 35 -9.00 10.59 1.53
CA VAL A 35 -7.63 10.08 1.60
C VAL A 35 -7.31 9.18 0.40
N ASP A 36 -8.27 8.38 -0.03
CA ASP A 36 -8.09 7.39 -1.10
C ASP A 36 -7.74 8.04 -2.45
N ILE A 37 -8.51 9.03 -2.85
CA ILE A 37 -8.34 9.68 -4.16
C ILE A 37 -6.93 10.28 -4.34
N PRO A 38 -6.42 11.17 -3.45
CA PRO A 38 -5.08 11.73 -3.60
C PRO A 38 -3.98 10.68 -3.51
N LEU A 39 -4.13 9.67 -2.64
CA LEU A 39 -3.14 8.61 -2.47
C LEU A 39 -3.01 7.79 -3.76
N MET A 40 -4.14 7.38 -4.34
CA MET A 40 -4.16 6.57 -5.56
C MET A 40 -3.73 7.36 -6.79
N LEU A 41 -4.27 8.55 -6.98
CA LEU A 41 -3.89 9.39 -8.12
C LEU A 41 -2.45 9.87 -8.00
N GLY A 42 -1.97 10.17 -6.79
CA GLY A 42 -0.58 10.50 -6.53
C GLY A 42 0.37 9.35 -6.87
N TYR A 43 0.03 8.13 -6.45
CA TYR A 43 0.80 6.94 -6.78
C TYR A 43 0.88 6.70 -8.29
N PHE A 44 -0.27 6.61 -8.98
CA PHE A 44 -0.27 6.40 -10.43
C PHE A 44 0.34 7.56 -11.19
N GLY A 45 0.09 8.81 -10.76
CA GLY A 45 0.71 9.99 -11.35
C GLY A 45 2.24 9.94 -11.27
N HIS A 46 2.79 9.49 -10.15
CA HIS A 46 4.24 9.28 -10.00
C HIS A 46 4.72 8.09 -10.86
N VAL A 47 4.04 6.94 -10.79
CA VAL A 47 4.43 5.76 -11.59
C VAL A 47 4.50 6.07 -13.08
N PHE A 48 3.56 6.85 -13.63
CA PHE A 48 3.60 7.24 -15.05
C PHE A 48 4.73 8.21 -15.42
N LYS A 49 5.35 8.85 -14.43
CA LYS A 49 6.52 9.72 -14.63
C LYS A 49 7.84 8.98 -14.49
N LEU A 50 7.82 7.69 -14.13
CA LEU A 50 9.05 6.91 -13.94
C LEU A 50 9.70 6.54 -15.30
N PRO A 51 11.04 6.43 -15.34
CA PRO A 51 11.77 6.13 -16.58
C PRO A 51 11.49 4.71 -17.07
N MET A 52 11.62 4.47 -18.36
CA MET A 52 11.42 3.14 -18.97
C MET A 52 12.32 2.05 -18.37
N LYS A 53 13.50 2.43 -17.85
CA LYS A 53 14.39 1.53 -17.10
C LYS A 53 13.71 0.88 -15.91
N PHE A 54 12.85 1.60 -15.20
CA PHE A 54 12.06 1.09 -14.09
C PHE A 54 11.11 -0.04 -14.55
N PHE A 55 10.36 0.19 -15.64
CA PHE A 55 9.41 -0.79 -16.18
C PHE A 55 10.11 -2.00 -16.82
N ALA A 56 11.30 -1.79 -17.40
CA ALA A 56 12.08 -2.89 -17.98
C ALA A 56 12.69 -3.84 -16.95
N THR A 57 12.87 -3.39 -15.71
CA THR A 57 13.48 -4.18 -14.62
C THR A 57 12.48 -4.79 -13.66
N ARG A 58 11.23 -4.34 -13.67
CA ARG A 58 10.18 -4.78 -12.76
C ARG A 58 9.01 -5.44 -13.49
N LYS A 59 8.43 -6.45 -12.85
CA LYS A 59 7.22 -7.12 -13.39
C LYS A 59 6.00 -6.23 -13.16
N THR A 60 5.09 -6.15 -14.14
CA THR A 60 3.83 -5.41 -14.02
C THR A 60 3.02 -5.81 -12.79
N GLY A 61 3.03 -7.12 -12.44
CA GLY A 61 2.38 -7.63 -11.23
C GLY A 61 2.96 -7.05 -9.93
N GLU A 62 4.25 -6.73 -9.88
CA GLU A 62 4.87 -6.06 -8.74
C GLU A 62 4.33 -4.63 -8.59
N ILE A 63 4.24 -3.89 -9.67
CA ILE A 63 3.70 -2.52 -9.66
C ILE A 63 2.23 -2.50 -9.23
N THR A 64 1.43 -3.45 -9.73
CA THR A 64 0.00 -3.55 -9.35
C THR A 64 -0.21 -4.02 -7.91
N THR A 65 0.68 -4.84 -7.33
CA THR A 65 0.57 -5.21 -5.90
C THR A 65 0.79 -4.02 -4.98
N ARG A 66 1.55 -2.99 -5.39
CA ARG A 66 1.71 -1.74 -4.63
C ARG A 66 0.41 -0.93 -4.53
N TYR A 67 -0.49 -1.09 -5.48
CA TYR A 67 -1.86 -0.58 -5.34
C TYR A 67 -2.59 -1.20 -4.13
N SER A 68 -2.46 -2.52 -3.93
CA SER A 68 -3.00 -3.19 -2.75
C SER A 68 -2.34 -2.71 -1.45
N ASP A 69 -1.03 -2.43 -1.49
CA ASP A 69 -0.30 -1.85 -0.37
C ASP A 69 -0.87 -0.47 0.00
N ALA A 70 -1.13 0.40 -0.97
CA ALA A 70 -1.77 1.71 -0.75
C ALA A 70 -3.18 1.57 -0.15
N SER A 71 -3.98 0.60 -0.60
CA SER A 71 -5.30 0.30 -0.02
C SER A 71 -5.20 -0.18 1.44
N THR A 72 -4.17 -0.97 1.78
CA THR A 72 -3.90 -1.40 3.16
C THR A 72 -3.54 -0.21 4.04
N ILE A 73 -2.67 0.68 3.59
CA ILE A 73 -2.30 1.92 4.30
C ILE A 73 -3.54 2.74 4.60
N LYS A 74 -4.39 2.97 3.57
CA LYS A 74 -5.65 3.70 3.70
C LYS A 74 -6.56 3.08 4.76
N SER A 75 -6.80 1.76 4.70
CA SER A 75 -7.72 1.08 5.63
C SER A 75 -7.26 1.21 7.07
N VAL A 76 -5.97 1.04 7.30
CA VAL A 76 -5.37 1.17 8.64
C VAL A 76 -5.41 2.63 9.11
N PHE A 77 -5.04 3.60 8.25
CA PHE A 77 -5.07 5.02 8.60
C PHE A 77 -6.50 5.48 8.96
N THR A 78 -7.49 5.10 8.16
CA THR A 78 -8.89 5.48 8.41
C THR A 78 -9.46 4.82 9.66
N SER A 79 -9.16 3.53 9.88
CA SER A 79 -9.63 2.81 11.07
C SER A 79 -8.96 3.29 12.35
N ILE A 80 -7.65 3.54 12.31
CA ILE A 80 -6.86 3.86 13.50
C ILE A 80 -7.01 5.34 13.87
N ALA A 81 -6.92 6.25 12.89
CA ALA A 81 -6.84 7.69 13.19
C ALA A 81 -8.04 8.19 14.00
N LEU A 82 -9.24 7.75 13.67
CA LEU A 82 -10.44 8.20 14.37
C LEU A 82 -10.74 7.36 15.62
N SER A 83 -10.60 6.03 15.55
CA SER A 83 -10.83 5.17 16.72
C SER A 83 -9.85 5.50 17.83
N VAL A 84 -8.55 5.56 17.54
CA VAL A 84 -7.51 5.83 18.55
C VAL A 84 -7.66 7.21 19.19
N VAL A 85 -7.98 8.24 18.40
CA VAL A 85 -8.19 9.60 18.95
C VAL A 85 -9.40 9.63 19.88
N MET A 86 -10.52 9.05 19.44
CA MET A 86 -11.74 8.97 20.26
C MET A 86 -11.50 8.15 21.53
N ASP A 87 -10.81 7.03 21.41
CA ASP A 87 -10.53 6.10 22.51
C ASP A 87 -9.59 6.74 23.54
N ILE A 88 -8.58 7.50 23.11
CA ILE A 88 -7.72 8.25 24.03
C ILE A 88 -8.53 9.30 24.80
N VAL A 89 -9.36 10.08 24.09
CA VAL A 89 -10.20 11.09 24.74
C VAL A 89 -11.16 10.44 25.75
N MET A 90 -11.82 9.34 25.36
CA MET A 90 -12.72 8.59 26.24
C MET A 90 -11.98 8.00 27.43
N ALA A 91 -10.81 7.39 27.22
CA ALA A 91 -10.01 6.82 28.30
C ALA A 91 -9.53 7.91 29.29
N CYS A 92 -9.10 9.07 28.79
CA CYS A 92 -8.71 10.19 29.67
C CYS A 92 -9.90 10.71 30.48
N ALA A 93 -11.05 10.95 29.82
CA ALA A 93 -12.25 11.47 30.50
C ALA A 93 -12.77 10.46 31.55
N THR A 94 -12.93 9.18 31.17
CA THR A 94 -13.37 8.13 32.08
C THR A 94 -12.34 7.86 33.19
N GLY A 95 -11.05 7.93 32.91
CA GLY A 95 -9.98 7.77 33.89
C GLY A 95 -10.07 8.79 35.02
N VAL A 96 -10.32 10.08 34.69
CA VAL A 96 -10.51 11.14 35.71
C VAL A 96 -11.75 10.86 36.57
N ILE A 97 -12.85 10.43 35.96
CA ILE A 97 -14.10 10.11 36.67
C ILE A 97 -13.90 8.90 37.60
N LEU A 98 -13.31 7.81 37.10
CA LEU A 98 -13.04 6.58 37.85
C LEU A 98 -12.12 6.85 39.05
N PHE A 99 -11.07 7.66 38.87
CA PHE A 99 -10.17 8.04 39.97
C PHE A 99 -10.92 8.77 41.10
N ARG A 100 -11.82 9.69 40.71
CA ARG A 100 -12.65 10.42 41.68
C ARG A 100 -13.71 9.56 42.38
N MET A 101 -14.22 8.55 41.66
CA MET A 101 -15.21 7.60 42.25
C MET A 101 -14.57 6.67 43.26
N ASN A 102 -13.47 6.03 42.90
CA ASN A 102 -12.77 5.08 43.76
C ASN A 102 -11.34 4.83 43.28
N ALA A 103 -10.35 5.36 44.02
CA ALA A 103 -8.95 5.22 43.70
C ALA A 103 -8.43 3.77 43.76
N THR A 104 -8.97 2.95 44.68
CA THR A 104 -8.54 1.55 44.82
C THR A 104 -8.96 0.70 43.65
N LEU A 105 -10.22 0.79 43.21
CA LEU A 105 -10.72 0.09 42.03
C LEU A 105 -10.06 0.60 40.74
N PHE A 106 -9.79 1.91 40.66
CA PHE A 106 -9.12 2.51 39.53
C PHE A 106 -7.66 2.03 39.41
N SER A 107 -6.94 1.81 40.53
CA SER A 107 -5.58 1.28 40.45
C SER A 107 -5.54 -0.15 39.89
N ILE A 108 -6.56 -0.97 40.10
CA ILE A 108 -6.70 -2.29 39.48
C ILE A 108 -6.93 -2.11 37.95
N SER A 109 -7.77 -1.17 37.55
CA SER A 109 -8.02 -0.88 36.14
C SER A 109 -6.76 -0.39 35.41
N ILE A 110 -5.95 0.46 36.07
CA ILE A 110 -4.64 0.88 35.51
C ILE A 110 -3.71 -0.32 35.36
N PHE A 111 -3.64 -1.19 36.39
CA PHE A 111 -2.79 -2.38 36.34
C PHE A 111 -3.21 -3.33 35.21
N THR A 112 -4.52 -3.51 34.98
CA THR A 112 -5.06 -4.25 33.83
C THR A 112 -4.58 -3.66 32.50
N THR A 113 -4.68 -2.35 32.36
CA THR A 113 -4.27 -1.60 31.17
C THR A 113 -2.77 -1.74 30.91
N LEU A 114 -1.93 -1.58 31.94
CA LEU A 114 -0.48 -1.73 31.83
C LEU A 114 -0.08 -3.15 31.40
N LEU A 115 -0.74 -4.17 31.97
CA LEU A 115 -0.47 -5.56 31.61
C LEU A 115 -0.89 -5.87 30.17
N SER A 116 -1.99 -5.28 29.69
CA SER A 116 -2.44 -5.40 28.31
C SER A 116 -1.49 -4.69 27.34
N ILE A 117 -0.96 -3.51 27.70
CA ILE A 117 0.07 -2.81 26.91
C ILE A 117 1.35 -3.65 26.84
N LEU A 118 1.79 -4.23 27.96
CA LEU A 118 2.96 -5.12 27.98
C LEU A 118 2.77 -6.30 27.03
N LEU A 119 1.57 -6.88 26.99
CA LEU A 119 1.23 -7.97 26.06
C LEU A 119 1.43 -7.53 24.60
N VAL A 120 1.02 -6.32 24.23
CA VAL A 120 1.24 -5.77 22.87
C VAL A 120 2.73 -5.74 22.53
N PHE A 121 3.57 -5.29 23.46
CA PHE A 121 5.02 -5.25 23.23
C PHE A 121 5.65 -6.64 23.11
N ILE A 122 5.22 -7.62 23.91
CA ILE A 122 5.71 -9.01 23.83
C ILE A 122 5.41 -9.62 22.45
N PHE A 123 4.20 -9.42 21.95
CA PHE A 123 3.76 -10.00 20.67
C PHE A 123 4.19 -9.20 19.42
N LYS A 124 4.78 -8.02 19.59
CA LYS A 124 5.24 -7.17 18.47
C LYS A 124 6.22 -7.90 17.53
N GLN A 125 7.24 -8.55 18.06
CA GLN A 125 8.25 -9.24 17.25
C GLN A 125 7.71 -10.51 16.56
N PRO A 126 6.99 -11.42 17.24
CA PRO A 126 6.34 -12.54 16.58
C PRO A 126 5.46 -12.15 15.40
N PHE A 127 4.62 -11.12 15.56
CA PHE A 127 3.76 -10.65 14.47
C PHE A 127 4.54 -10.03 13.31
N LYS A 128 5.58 -9.25 13.60
CA LYS A 128 6.43 -8.68 12.56
C LYS A 128 7.02 -9.77 11.67
N ARG A 129 7.62 -10.81 12.27
CA ARG A 129 8.23 -11.92 11.53
C ARG A 129 7.21 -12.65 10.66
N ILE A 130 6.04 -12.99 11.24
CA ILE A 130 5.03 -13.73 10.50
C ILE A 130 4.42 -12.91 9.37
N ASN A 131 4.29 -11.59 9.54
CA ASN A 131 3.83 -10.71 8.47
C ASN A 131 4.84 -10.62 7.32
N GLU A 132 6.14 -10.53 7.62
CA GLU A 132 7.19 -10.55 6.62
C GLU A 132 7.19 -11.88 5.83
N GLU A 133 7.10 -13.03 6.54
CA GLU A 133 6.99 -14.36 5.92
C GLU A 133 5.72 -14.47 5.05
N THR A 134 4.58 -13.97 5.52
CA THR A 134 3.30 -13.99 4.78
C THR A 134 3.41 -13.20 3.49
N MET A 135 4.00 -12.00 3.55
CA MET A 135 4.15 -11.15 2.37
C MET A 135 5.10 -11.74 1.34
N GLN A 136 6.22 -12.32 1.79
CA GLN A 136 7.14 -13.01 0.88
C GLN A 136 6.47 -14.20 0.19
N GLN A 137 5.79 -15.05 0.95
CA GLN A 137 5.14 -16.24 0.39
C GLN A 137 3.98 -15.87 -0.55
N SER A 138 3.22 -14.82 -0.23
CA SER A 138 2.18 -14.32 -1.13
C SER A 138 2.75 -13.80 -2.45
N ALA A 139 3.90 -13.14 -2.41
CA ALA A 139 4.59 -12.66 -3.62
C ALA A 139 5.07 -13.84 -4.49
N ILE A 140 5.63 -14.90 -3.88
CA ILE A 140 6.06 -16.12 -4.58
C ILE A 140 4.86 -16.80 -5.24
N LEU A 141 3.78 -17.02 -4.48
CA LEU A 141 2.57 -17.68 -4.97
C LEU A 141 1.94 -16.90 -6.14
N ASN A 142 1.79 -15.58 -5.99
CA ASN A 142 1.25 -14.74 -7.06
C ASN A 142 2.15 -14.74 -8.30
N SER A 143 3.47 -14.71 -8.14
CA SER A 143 4.40 -14.77 -9.26
C SER A 143 4.25 -16.09 -10.01
N GLN A 144 4.16 -17.21 -9.30
CA GLN A 144 3.97 -18.53 -9.91
C GLN A 144 2.64 -18.64 -10.65
N MET A 145 1.54 -18.16 -10.04
CA MET A 145 0.24 -18.13 -10.70
C MET A 145 0.27 -17.32 -12.02
N ILE A 146 0.90 -16.16 -12.01
CA ILE A 146 1.03 -15.31 -13.20
C ILE A 146 1.90 -16.01 -14.26
N GLU A 147 2.98 -16.66 -13.86
CA GLU A 147 3.90 -17.38 -14.76
C GLU A 147 3.21 -18.56 -15.40
N SER A 148 2.51 -19.41 -14.62
CA SER A 148 1.74 -20.56 -15.14
C SER A 148 0.65 -20.13 -16.13
N LEU A 149 -0.08 -19.04 -15.83
CA LEU A 149 -1.12 -18.51 -16.72
C LEU A 149 -0.53 -17.87 -17.99
N ARG A 150 0.62 -17.19 -17.91
CA ARG A 150 1.29 -16.66 -19.11
C ARG A 150 1.87 -17.76 -19.99
N GLY A 151 2.37 -18.84 -19.37
CA GLY A 151 2.91 -20.00 -20.05
C GLY A 151 1.87 -21.06 -20.39
N ILE A 152 0.57 -20.78 -20.29
CA ILE A 152 -0.49 -21.78 -20.39
C ILE A 152 -0.45 -22.55 -21.72
N GLU A 153 -0.09 -21.89 -22.82
CA GLU A 153 0.08 -22.53 -24.11
C GLU A 153 1.19 -23.61 -24.06
N THR A 154 2.32 -23.29 -23.44
CA THR A 154 3.43 -24.22 -23.24
C THR A 154 3.03 -25.39 -22.34
N VAL A 155 2.30 -25.12 -21.24
CA VAL A 155 1.78 -26.16 -20.35
C VAL A 155 0.86 -27.11 -21.12
N LYS A 156 -0.08 -26.54 -21.89
CA LYS A 156 -1.04 -27.32 -22.71
C LYS A 156 -0.36 -28.14 -23.82
N CYS A 157 0.59 -27.54 -24.54
CA CYS A 157 1.31 -28.23 -25.61
C CYS A 157 2.13 -29.44 -25.12
N ASN A 158 2.57 -29.41 -23.85
CA ASN A 158 3.38 -30.47 -23.27
C ASN A 158 2.56 -31.44 -22.37
N ALA A 159 1.27 -31.19 -22.19
CA ALA A 159 0.38 -31.94 -21.27
C ALA A 159 0.93 -31.98 -19.83
N GLU A 160 1.46 -30.85 -19.32
CA GLU A 160 2.11 -30.72 -18.03
C GLU A 160 1.19 -30.05 -16.97
N GLU A 161 -0.14 -30.11 -17.16
CA GLU A 161 -1.10 -29.43 -16.26
C GLU A 161 -1.01 -29.96 -14.83
N ASP A 162 -0.90 -31.28 -14.66
CA ASP A 162 -0.83 -31.90 -13.33
C ASP A 162 0.46 -31.49 -12.59
N ARG A 163 1.58 -31.45 -13.31
CA ARG A 163 2.87 -31.03 -12.73
C ARG A 163 2.86 -29.57 -12.31
N GLU A 164 2.25 -28.71 -13.12
CA GLU A 164 2.13 -27.29 -12.80
C GLU A 164 1.18 -27.07 -11.63
N LEU A 165 0.08 -27.83 -11.57
CA LEU A 165 -0.84 -27.82 -10.44
C LEU A 165 -0.15 -28.28 -9.14
N GLU A 166 0.65 -29.36 -9.17
CA GLU A 166 1.42 -29.80 -8.01
C GLU A 166 2.44 -28.72 -7.54
N ALA A 167 3.06 -28.00 -8.46
CA ALA A 167 3.97 -26.93 -8.13
C ALA A 167 3.24 -25.78 -7.41
N LEU A 168 2.08 -25.38 -7.92
CA LEU A 168 1.23 -24.37 -7.32
C LEU A 168 0.70 -24.83 -5.95
N GLU A 169 0.27 -26.08 -5.83
CA GLU A 169 -0.20 -26.67 -4.57
C GLU A 169 0.88 -26.62 -3.49
N ARG A 170 2.12 -26.96 -3.81
CA ARG A 170 3.25 -26.87 -2.85
C ARG A 170 3.41 -25.47 -2.27
N GLU A 171 3.35 -24.44 -3.12
CA GLU A 171 3.49 -23.05 -2.66
C GLU A 171 2.24 -22.57 -1.88
N TYR A 172 1.06 -23.01 -2.30
CA TYR A 172 -0.19 -22.73 -1.59
C TYR A 172 -0.21 -23.38 -0.20
N ILE A 173 0.22 -24.63 -0.07
CA ILE A 173 0.33 -25.31 1.24
C ILE A 173 1.33 -24.59 2.15
N LYS A 174 2.44 -24.07 1.62
CA LYS A 174 3.36 -23.23 2.43
C LYS A 174 2.67 -21.97 2.94
N SER A 175 1.92 -21.27 2.09
CA SER A 175 1.13 -20.11 2.47
C SER A 175 0.13 -20.44 3.57
N LEU A 176 -0.59 -21.56 3.46
CA LEU A 176 -1.52 -22.03 4.49
C LEU A 176 -0.83 -22.35 5.82
N LYS A 177 0.36 -22.97 5.80
CA LYS A 177 1.14 -23.24 7.02
C LYS A 177 1.56 -21.96 7.73
N ILE A 178 1.95 -20.92 6.99
CA ILE A 178 2.27 -19.61 7.56
C ILE A 178 1.02 -18.96 8.15
N SER A 179 -0.11 -19.01 7.44
CA SER A 179 -1.40 -18.52 7.90
C SER A 179 -1.85 -19.22 9.19
N LEU A 180 -1.71 -20.54 9.26
CA LEU A 180 -1.97 -21.33 10.48
C LEU A 180 -1.09 -20.88 11.65
N ARG A 181 0.20 -20.63 11.41
CA ARG A 181 1.11 -20.11 12.47
C ARG A 181 0.67 -18.73 12.93
N SER A 182 0.29 -17.86 12.01
CA SER A 182 -0.25 -16.53 12.29
C SER A 182 -1.49 -16.63 13.19
N SER A 183 -2.46 -17.46 12.80
CA SER A 183 -3.70 -17.67 13.55
C SER A 183 -3.44 -18.24 14.95
N LYS A 184 -2.50 -19.18 15.09
CA LYS A 184 -2.11 -19.71 16.41
C LYS A 184 -1.55 -18.62 17.31
N ILE A 185 -0.64 -17.78 16.82
CA ILE A 185 -0.06 -16.66 17.60
C ILE A 185 -1.15 -15.68 18.00
N SER A 186 -2.05 -15.32 17.07
CA SER A 186 -3.18 -14.44 17.35
C SER A 186 -4.13 -15.02 18.39
N THR A 187 -4.45 -16.32 18.29
CA THR A 187 -5.31 -17.01 19.25
C THR A 187 -4.68 -17.06 20.65
N VAL A 188 -3.38 -17.35 20.75
CA VAL A 188 -2.67 -17.33 22.03
C VAL A 188 -2.66 -15.93 22.64
N GLN A 189 -2.39 -14.89 21.85
CA GLN A 189 -2.46 -13.51 22.33
C GLN A 189 -3.86 -13.15 22.83
N SER A 190 -4.90 -13.48 22.06
CA SER A 190 -6.29 -13.24 22.44
C SER A 190 -6.68 -13.98 23.70
N LEU A 191 -6.26 -15.24 23.85
CA LEU A 191 -6.49 -16.02 25.06
C LEU A 191 -5.85 -15.34 26.29
N ILE A 192 -4.59 -14.96 26.20
CA ILE A 192 -3.88 -14.30 27.32
C ILE A 192 -4.55 -12.96 27.64
N SER A 193 -4.92 -12.16 26.63
CA SER A 193 -5.65 -10.90 26.81
C SER A 193 -6.98 -11.11 27.54
N THR A 194 -7.76 -12.11 27.11
CA THR A 194 -9.03 -12.47 27.74
C THR A 194 -8.84 -12.93 29.18
N LEU A 195 -7.82 -13.74 29.47
CA LEU A 195 -7.50 -14.17 30.83
C LEU A 195 -7.13 -12.99 31.73
N ILE A 196 -6.29 -12.07 31.25
CA ILE A 196 -5.92 -10.85 31.97
C ILE A 196 -7.18 -10.05 32.34
N THR A 197 -8.03 -9.75 31.36
CA THR A 197 -9.23 -8.93 31.57
C THR A 197 -10.24 -9.62 32.44
N THR A 198 -10.42 -10.95 32.31
CA THR A 198 -11.38 -11.73 33.10
C THR A 198 -10.90 -11.84 34.54
N ILE A 199 -9.66 -12.24 34.80
CA ILE A 199 -9.13 -12.43 36.18
C ILE A 199 -9.13 -11.08 36.92
N LEU A 200 -8.62 -10.03 36.30
CA LEU A 200 -8.61 -8.71 36.93
C LEU A 200 -10.00 -8.08 37.04
N GLY A 201 -10.91 -8.40 36.14
CA GLY A 201 -12.33 -8.09 36.26
C GLY A 201 -12.99 -8.79 37.48
N MET A 202 -12.67 -10.06 37.70
CA MET A 202 -13.11 -10.78 38.92
C MET A 202 -12.54 -10.15 40.19
N VAL A 203 -11.26 -9.77 40.20
CA VAL A 203 -10.63 -9.07 41.34
C VAL A 203 -11.31 -7.71 41.56
N THR A 204 -11.56 -6.94 40.51
CA THR A 204 -12.29 -5.67 40.63
C THR A 204 -13.70 -5.85 41.18
N SER A 205 -14.39 -6.91 40.73
CA SER A 205 -15.73 -7.25 41.24
C SER A 205 -15.70 -7.67 42.71
N TYR A 206 -14.74 -8.50 43.08
CA TYR A 206 -14.60 -8.91 44.47
C TYR A 206 -14.33 -7.72 45.41
N VAL A 207 -13.34 -6.89 45.09
CA VAL A 207 -13.00 -5.69 45.86
C VAL A 207 -14.17 -4.71 45.93
N GLY A 208 -14.83 -4.49 44.79
CA GLY A 208 -15.96 -3.55 44.68
C GLY A 208 -17.16 -4.03 45.51
N ILE A 209 -17.49 -5.33 45.48
CA ILE A 209 -18.58 -5.91 46.31
C ILE A 209 -18.23 -5.84 47.78
N MET A 210 -16.97 -6.11 48.15
CA MET A 210 -16.54 -5.99 49.56
C MET A 210 -16.68 -4.55 50.09
N GLN A 211 -16.34 -3.55 49.28
CA GLN A 211 -16.52 -2.12 49.63
C GLN A 211 -18.01 -1.76 49.76
N VAL A 212 -18.88 -2.37 48.94
CA VAL A 212 -20.34 -2.17 49.06
C VAL A 212 -20.84 -2.80 50.39
N LEU A 213 -20.37 -4.00 50.76
CA LEU A 213 -20.74 -4.66 52.01
C LEU A 213 -20.22 -3.91 53.24
N ASN A 214 -19.06 -3.28 53.13
CA ASN A 214 -18.48 -2.46 54.18
C ASN A 214 -19.14 -1.05 54.29
N GLY A 215 -20.03 -0.70 53.35
CA GLY A 215 -20.70 0.63 53.34
C GLY A 215 -19.82 1.77 52.80
N GLU A 216 -18.65 1.48 52.24
CA GLU A 216 -17.74 2.46 51.62
C GLU A 216 -18.22 2.93 50.26
N MET A 217 -19.06 2.13 49.59
CA MET A 217 -19.60 2.42 48.26
C MET A 217 -21.04 1.92 48.16
N THR A 218 -21.88 2.62 47.40
CA THR A 218 -23.23 2.12 47.10
C THR A 218 -23.19 1.10 45.96
N LEU A 219 -24.18 0.19 45.92
CA LEU A 219 -24.31 -0.77 44.81
C LEU A 219 -24.44 -0.04 43.44
N GLY A 220 -25.20 1.05 43.39
CA GLY A 220 -25.31 1.88 42.19
C GLY A 220 -23.99 2.53 41.77
N GLY A 221 -23.18 2.97 42.74
CA GLY A 221 -21.83 3.47 42.53
C GLY A 221 -20.90 2.42 41.92
N TYR A 222 -20.94 1.18 42.49
CA TYR A 222 -20.16 0.05 41.90
C TYR A 222 -20.61 -0.29 40.48
N MET A 223 -21.90 -0.37 40.20
CA MET A 223 -22.43 -0.61 38.85
C MET A 223 -21.98 0.47 37.87
N ALA A 224 -22.04 1.74 38.27
CA ALA A 224 -21.55 2.85 37.45
C ALA A 224 -20.04 2.75 37.21
N PHE A 225 -19.25 2.43 38.24
CA PHE A 225 -17.82 2.23 38.11
C PHE A 225 -17.49 1.09 37.12
N SER A 226 -18.17 -0.06 37.27
CA SER A 226 -17.95 -1.24 36.40
C SER A 226 -18.25 -0.89 34.90
N THR A 227 -19.33 -0.17 34.64
CA THR A 227 -19.69 0.26 33.30
C THR A 227 -18.67 1.24 32.71
N LEU A 228 -18.26 2.25 33.50
CA LEU A 228 -17.27 3.24 33.07
C LEU A 228 -15.87 2.63 32.89
N SER A 229 -15.52 1.61 33.70
CA SER A 229 -14.23 0.92 33.61
C SER A 229 -14.03 0.25 32.24
N SER A 230 -15.09 -0.22 31.60
CA SER A 230 -15.01 -0.80 30.26
C SER A 230 -14.59 0.24 29.21
N TYR A 231 -15.07 1.48 29.31
CA TYR A 231 -14.65 2.57 28.41
C TYR A 231 -13.20 3.02 28.64
N PHE A 232 -12.61 2.68 29.78
CA PHE A 232 -11.20 2.91 30.07
C PHE A 232 -10.31 1.78 29.56
N THR A 233 -10.75 0.52 29.67
CA THR A 233 -9.93 -0.66 29.31
C THR A 233 -10.10 -1.13 27.87
N ASN A 234 -11.28 -0.96 27.25
CA ASN A 234 -11.56 -1.40 25.88
C ASN A 234 -10.62 -0.81 24.82
N PRO A 235 -10.24 0.48 24.85
CA PRO A 235 -9.31 1.06 23.87
C PRO A 235 -8.00 0.28 23.76
N VAL A 236 -7.46 -0.20 24.87
CA VAL A 236 -6.22 -0.98 24.85
C VAL A 236 -6.43 -2.36 24.23
N SER A 237 -7.58 -2.98 24.52
CA SER A 237 -7.95 -4.26 23.90
C SER A 237 -8.13 -4.13 22.37
N GLU A 238 -8.67 -3.02 21.89
CA GLU A 238 -8.77 -2.73 20.46
C GLU A 238 -7.38 -2.54 19.82
N LEU A 239 -6.47 -1.84 20.50
CA LEU A 239 -5.07 -1.72 20.02
C LEU A 239 -4.37 -3.07 19.90
N VAL A 240 -4.66 -4.03 20.79
CA VAL A 240 -4.18 -5.42 20.66
C VAL A 240 -4.67 -6.05 19.35
N GLY A 241 -5.95 -5.88 19.02
CA GLY A 241 -6.53 -6.38 17.75
C GLY A 241 -5.95 -5.72 16.51
N LEU A 242 -5.62 -4.43 16.57
CA LEU A 242 -5.08 -3.66 15.46
C LEU A 242 -3.57 -3.88 15.23
N GLN A 243 -2.87 -4.53 16.13
CA GLN A 243 -1.42 -4.68 16.10
C GLN A 243 -0.91 -5.30 14.78
N MET A 244 -1.57 -6.33 14.27
CA MET A 244 -1.22 -6.94 12.97
C MET A 244 -1.42 -5.95 11.82
N SER A 245 -2.55 -5.27 11.79
CA SER A 245 -2.88 -4.31 10.73
C SER A 245 -1.91 -3.13 10.69
N ILE A 246 -1.51 -2.62 11.87
CA ILE A 246 -0.50 -1.55 11.98
C ILE A 246 0.85 -2.01 11.40
N GLN A 247 1.29 -3.21 11.72
CA GLN A 247 2.55 -3.74 11.20
C GLN A 247 2.49 -3.99 9.70
N GLN A 248 1.37 -4.51 9.20
CA GLN A 248 1.16 -4.68 7.77
C GLN A 248 1.21 -3.33 7.04
N ALA A 249 0.57 -2.29 7.60
CA ALA A 249 0.65 -0.95 7.03
C ALA A 249 2.08 -0.38 7.05
N GLN A 250 2.87 -0.61 8.10
CA GLN A 250 4.27 -0.17 8.14
C GLN A 250 5.11 -0.80 7.03
N ILE A 251 4.90 -2.10 6.74
CA ILE A 251 5.59 -2.77 5.63
C ILE A 251 5.10 -2.24 4.29
N SER A 252 3.79 -2.03 4.14
CA SER A 252 3.19 -1.46 2.93
C SER A 252 3.68 -0.03 2.67
N ILE A 253 3.82 0.81 3.71
CA ILE A 253 4.41 2.16 3.62
C ILE A 253 5.85 2.05 3.09
N LYS A 254 6.69 1.22 3.70
CA LYS A 254 8.07 1.06 3.27
C LYS A 254 8.17 0.68 1.79
N ARG A 255 7.36 -0.27 1.34
CA ARG A 255 7.32 -0.71 -0.05
C ARG A 255 6.81 0.36 -1.01
N LEU A 256 5.81 1.15 -0.59
CA LEU A 256 5.30 2.26 -1.39
C LEU A 256 6.37 3.35 -1.53
N THR A 257 7.06 3.69 -0.43
CA THR A 257 8.14 4.67 -0.40
C THR A 257 9.28 4.27 -1.34
N GLU A 258 9.64 2.98 -1.44
CA GLU A 258 10.65 2.49 -2.38
C GLU A 258 10.34 2.82 -3.86
N ILE A 259 9.06 2.95 -4.23
CA ILE A 259 8.67 3.39 -5.57
C ILE A 259 8.58 4.92 -5.65
N MET A 260 8.03 5.54 -4.60
CA MET A 260 7.85 7.00 -4.58
C MET A 260 9.16 7.77 -4.51
N ASP A 261 10.22 7.15 -3.94
CA ASP A 261 11.57 7.72 -3.88
C ASP A 261 12.38 7.52 -5.17
N TYR A 262 11.81 6.79 -6.15
CA TYR A 262 12.49 6.62 -7.43
C TYR A 262 12.36 7.91 -8.25
N GLU A 263 13.48 8.37 -8.79
CA GLU A 263 13.52 9.63 -9.56
C GLU A 263 12.63 9.57 -10.81
N SER A 264 11.93 10.67 -11.08
CA SER A 264 11.14 10.84 -12.29
C SER A 264 12.02 10.78 -13.54
N GLU A 265 11.43 10.40 -14.68
CA GLU A 265 12.13 10.34 -15.96
C GLU A 265 12.68 11.70 -16.40
N GLN A 266 12.08 12.79 -15.94
CA GLN A 266 12.48 14.16 -16.23
C GLN A 266 12.53 14.96 -14.93
N ASP A 267 13.60 15.74 -14.77
CA ASP A 267 13.72 16.65 -13.63
C ASP A 267 12.73 17.83 -13.81
N GLU A 268 11.74 17.89 -12.93
CA GLU A 268 10.71 18.93 -12.97
C GLU A 268 11.23 20.32 -12.56
N THR A 269 12.45 20.40 -12.03
CA THR A 269 13.06 21.68 -11.62
C THR A 269 13.87 22.34 -12.71
N ARG A 270 14.22 21.60 -13.78
CA ARG A 270 14.95 22.09 -14.92
C ARG A 270 14.00 22.61 -15.99
N GLU A 271 14.29 23.78 -16.56
CA GLU A 271 13.61 24.29 -17.74
C GLU A 271 14.10 23.56 -19.00
N TYR A 272 13.18 23.09 -19.82
CA TYR A 272 13.44 22.39 -21.07
C TYR A 272 12.86 23.15 -22.24
N THR A 273 13.53 23.05 -23.38
CA THR A 273 13.03 23.57 -24.64
C THR A 273 11.90 22.66 -25.17
N GLU A 274 10.87 23.23 -25.73
CA GLU A 274 9.81 22.47 -26.39
C GLU A 274 10.15 22.24 -27.88
N MET A 275 10.08 20.99 -28.34
CA MET A 275 10.23 20.61 -29.73
C MET A 275 8.85 20.65 -30.43
N GLU A 276 8.56 21.66 -31.22
CA GLU A 276 7.31 21.72 -31.99
C GLU A 276 7.30 20.72 -33.16
N LYS A 277 8.40 20.61 -33.85
CA LYS A 277 8.63 19.68 -34.97
C LYS A 277 10.12 19.36 -35.09
N ILE A 278 10.43 18.30 -35.83
CA ILE A 278 11.81 18.05 -36.22
C ILE A 278 12.16 19.04 -37.35
N ASP A 279 13.12 19.93 -37.10
CA ASP A 279 13.57 20.95 -38.06
C ASP A 279 15.10 20.90 -38.15
N GLY A 280 15.59 20.04 -39.05
CA GLY A 280 17.00 19.82 -39.30
C GLY A 280 17.43 18.36 -39.19
N ASP A 281 18.71 18.14 -39.33
CA ASP A 281 19.31 16.80 -39.30
C ASP A 281 19.28 16.22 -37.89
N ILE A 282 19.18 14.86 -37.80
CA ILE A 282 19.38 14.13 -36.56
C ILE A 282 20.78 13.54 -36.58
N GLU A 283 21.61 13.94 -35.62
CA GLU A 283 22.99 13.50 -35.53
C GLU A 283 23.26 12.68 -34.30
N PHE A 284 23.92 11.54 -34.47
CA PHE A 284 24.51 10.72 -33.41
C PHE A 284 26.03 10.93 -33.49
N LYS A 285 26.64 11.38 -32.37
CA LYS A 285 28.09 11.65 -32.28
C LYS A 285 28.69 10.80 -31.17
N ASP A 286 29.47 9.78 -31.54
CA ASP A 286 30.22 8.91 -30.63
C ASP A 286 29.36 8.24 -29.54
N VAL A 287 28.12 7.87 -29.89
CA VAL A 287 27.13 7.38 -28.95
C VAL A 287 27.44 5.94 -28.53
N SER A 288 27.57 5.73 -27.21
CA SER A 288 27.68 4.40 -26.61
C SER A 288 26.54 4.20 -25.60
N PHE A 289 26.01 2.97 -25.55
CA PHE A 289 24.90 2.63 -24.64
C PHE A 289 24.86 1.15 -24.32
N ARG A 290 24.49 0.82 -23.06
CA ARG A 290 24.20 -0.57 -22.62
C ARG A 290 22.95 -0.61 -21.74
N TYR A 291 22.28 -1.74 -21.74
CA TYR A 291 21.14 -2.01 -20.84
C TYR A 291 21.65 -2.58 -19.51
N GLY A 292 21.72 -1.76 -18.46
CA GLY A 292 22.20 -2.15 -17.15
C GLY A 292 23.64 -2.67 -17.19
N SER A 293 23.91 -3.86 -16.65
CA SER A 293 25.25 -4.47 -16.65
C SER A 293 25.54 -5.39 -17.84
N ARG A 294 24.73 -5.34 -18.91
CA ARG A 294 24.91 -6.20 -20.10
C ARG A 294 26.04 -5.67 -20.99
N SER A 295 26.43 -6.47 -21.98
CA SER A 295 27.33 -6.02 -23.04
C SER A 295 26.78 -4.77 -23.74
N PRO A 296 27.67 -3.86 -24.24
CA PRO A 296 27.25 -2.66 -24.96
C PRO A 296 26.31 -3.00 -26.13
N ALA A 297 25.18 -2.30 -26.20
CA ALA A 297 24.25 -2.41 -27.31
C ALA A 297 24.63 -1.47 -28.47
N LEU A 298 25.27 -0.35 -28.14
CA LEU A 298 25.90 0.57 -29.07
C LEU A 298 27.31 0.90 -28.54
N SER A 299 28.28 1.02 -29.44
CA SER A 299 29.67 1.31 -29.11
C SER A 299 30.22 2.31 -30.12
N HIS A 300 30.45 3.54 -29.68
CA HIS A 300 31.03 4.61 -30.50
C HIS A 300 30.33 4.84 -31.86
N VAL A 301 28.98 4.85 -31.85
CA VAL A 301 28.18 4.96 -33.07
C VAL A 301 28.02 6.44 -33.47
N SER A 302 28.41 6.73 -34.71
CA SER A 302 28.26 8.08 -35.28
C SER A 302 27.61 7.99 -36.69
N PHE A 303 26.53 8.71 -36.89
CA PHE A 303 25.85 8.85 -38.18
C PHE A 303 24.89 10.03 -38.15
N THR A 304 24.46 10.45 -39.35
CA THR A 304 23.51 11.55 -39.54
C THR A 304 22.31 11.06 -40.34
N ILE A 305 21.10 11.43 -39.89
CA ILE A 305 19.87 11.31 -40.68
C ILE A 305 19.55 12.68 -41.24
N PRO A 306 19.77 12.91 -42.55
CA PRO A 306 19.51 14.22 -43.14
C PRO A 306 18.03 14.58 -43.15
N TYR A 307 17.72 15.82 -42.91
CA TYR A 307 16.35 16.33 -42.89
C TYR A 307 15.59 15.97 -44.18
N GLY A 308 14.36 15.52 -44.02
CA GLY A 308 13.48 15.13 -45.14
C GLY A 308 13.90 13.87 -45.89
N LYS A 309 14.95 13.16 -45.47
CA LYS A 309 15.39 11.91 -46.12
C LYS A 309 14.84 10.67 -45.41
N LYS A 310 14.73 9.58 -46.18
CA LYS A 310 14.42 8.24 -45.63
C LYS A 310 15.73 7.50 -45.42
N VAL A 311 15.95 7.02 -44.19
CA VAL A 311 17.14 6.26 -43.81
C VAL A 311 16.72 4.87 -43.33
N ALA A 312 17.39 3.83 -43.77
CA ALA A 312 17.21 2.47 -43.35
C ALA A 312 18.40 2.01 -42.48
N LEU A 313 18.10 1.51 -41.26
CA LEU A 313 19.09 0.89 -40.41
C LEU A 313 19.12 -0.63 -40.71
N VAL A 314 20.21 -1.12 -41.27
CA VAL A 314 20.37 -2.54 -41.66
C VAL A 314 21.41 -3.20 -40.80
N GLY A 315 21.19 -4.46 -40.43
CA GLY A 315 22.11 -5.25 -39.61
C GLY A 315 21.46 -6.51 -39.05
N SER A 316 22.26 -7.38 -38.48
CA SER A 316 21.81 -8.61 -37.82
C SER A 316 20.87 -8.34 -36.63
N SER A 317 20.16 -9.38 -36.18
CA SER A 317 19.39 -9.28 -34.92
C SER A 317 20.34 -8.97 -33.76
N GLY A 318 19.96 -8.04 -32.87
CA GLY A 318 20.81 -7.62 -31.76
C GLY A 318 21.85 -6.53 -32.08
N SER A 319 21.95 -6.03 -33.34
CA SER A 319 22.92 -4.98 -33.71
C SER A 319 22.59 -3.56 -33.21
N GLY A 320 21.64 -3.38 -32.32
CA GLY A 320 21.34 -2.09 -31.71
C GLY A 320 20.30 -1.21 -32.45
N LYS A 321 19.70 -1.69 -33.56
CA LYS A 321 18.71 -0.88 -34.35
C LYS A 321 17.57 -0.32 -33.51
N SER A 322 16.92 -1.16 -32.71
CA SER A 322 15.84 -0.73 -31.82
C SER A 322 16.33 0.12 -30.65
N THR A 323 17.62 0.03 -30.31
CA THR A 323 18.23 0.86 -29.27
C THR A 323 18.37 2.30 -29.76
N ILE A 324 18.73 2.53 -31.02
CA ILE A 324 18.81 3.85 -31.63
C ILE A 324 17.45 4.56 -31.53
N THR A 325 16.36 3.88 -31.89
CA THR A 325 15.00 4.48 -31.80
C THR A 325 14.59 4.76 -30.36
N LYS A 326 14.95 3.90 -29.42
CA LYS A 326 14.66 4.10 -27.98
C LYS A 326 15.44 5.28 -27.38
N LEU A 327 16.69 5.49 -27.80
CA LEU A 327 17.48 6.66 -27.41
C LEU A 327 16.90 7.94 -28.00
N LEU A 328 16.50 7.91 -29.28
CA LEU A 328 15.86 9.07 -29.95
C LEU A 328 14.53 9.47 -29.25
N LEU A 329 13.76 8.50 -28.72
CA LEU A 329 12.54 8.74 -27.95
C LEU A 329 12.82 9.14 -26.50
N LYS A 330 14.09 9.30 -26.11
CA LYS A 330 14.50 9.55 -24.71
C LYS A 330 13.92 8.54 -23.73
N TYR A 331 13.80 7.27 -24.12
CA TYR A 331 13.46 6.18 -23.18
C TYR A 331 14.65 5.78 -22.32
N TYR A 332 15.85 6.06 -22.83
CA TYR A 332 17.13 5.85 -22.16
C TYR A 332 18.08 6.97 -22.56
N GLU A 333 19.04 7.24 -21.71
CA GLU A 333 20.14 8.18 -21.94
C GLU A 333 21.38 7.44 -22.42
N PRO A 334 22.18 7.99 -23.34
CA PRO A 334 23.45 7.41 -23.74
C PRO A 334 24.45 7.43 -22.57
N GLU A 335 25.36 6.43 -22.50
CA GLU A 335 26.47 6.43 -21.53
C GLU A 335 27.55 7.44 -21.90
N SER A 336 27.75 7.64 -23.19
CA SER A 336 28.68 8.63 -23.75
C SER A 336 28.23 9.05 -25.15
N GLY A 337 28.73 10.18 -25.61
CA GLY A 337 28.36 10.79 -26.86
C GLY A 337 27.12 11.68 -26.76
N THR A 338 26.69 12.24 -27.85
CA THR A 338 25.54 13.16 -27.92
C THR A 338 24.61 12.82 -29.09
N ILE A 339 23.33 13.10 -28.89
CA ILE A 339 22.30 13.00 -29.90
C ILE A 339 21.73 14.39 -30.08
N SER A 340 21.72 14.93 -31.30
CA SER A 340 21.18 16.27 -31.57
C SER A 340 20.13 16.23 -32.67
N VAL A 341 19.18 17.16 -32.60
CA VAL A 341 18.13 17.39 -33.59
C VAL A 341 18.17 18.86 -33.99
N GLY A 342 18.42 19.14 -35.27
CA GLY A 342 18.56 20.52 -35.77
C GLY A 342 19.70 21.30 -35.12
N GLY A 343 20.76 20.61 -34.66
CA GLY A 343 21.92 21.21 -33.99
C GLY A 343 21.74 21.43 -32.47
N VAL A 344 20.56 21.17 -31.88
CA VAL A 344 20.30 21.27 -30.45
C VAL A 344 20.38 19.88 -29.83
N ASP A 345 21.04 19.76 -28.68
CA ASP A 345 21.16 18.49 -27.97
C ASP A 345 19.76 17.97 -27.55
N LEU A 346 19.53 16.69 -27.78
CA LEU A 346 18.26 16.03 -27.42
C LEU A 346 17.93 16.14 -25.92
N ASP A 347 18.96 16.23 -25.07
CA ASP A 347 18.79 16.36 -23.64
C ASP A 347 18.21 17.73 -23.21
N GLU A 348 18.35 18.75 -24.02
CA GLU A 348 17.75 20.07 -23.78
C GLU A 348 16.25 20.14 -24.06
N TYR A 349 15.68 19.16 -24.76
CA TYR A 349 14.26 19.12 -25.05
C TYR A 349 13.46 18.36 -23.96
N SER A 350 12.21 18.78 -23.75
CA SER A 350 11.29 18.03 -22.88
C SER A 350 10.94 16.66 -23.49
N ASN A 351 10.86 15.62 -22.66
CA ASN A 351 10.52 14.26 -23.10
C ASN A 351 9.17 14.23 -23.84
N ALA A 352 8.21 14.99 -23.32
CA ALA A 352 6.87 15.07 -23.88
C ALA A 352 6.87 15.71 -25.29
N SER A 353 7.66 16.77 -25.50
CA SER A 353 7.74 17.44 -26.82
C SER A 353 8.41 16.56 -27.87
N VAL A 354 9.51 15.90 -27.52
CA VAL A 354 10.19 14.94 -28.39
C VAL A 354 9.25 13.83 -28.85
N ARG A 355 8.51 13.22 -27.89
CA ARG A 355 7.57 12.12 -28.17
C ARG A 355 6.33 12.57 -28.93
N ARG A 356 5.96 13.85 -28.87
CA ARG A 356 4.90 14.43 -29.72
C ARG A 356 5.38 14.70 -31.13
N ALA A 357 6.64 15.10 -31.31
CA ALA A 357 7.23 15.39 -32.61
C ALA A 357 7.62 14.11 -33.39
N ILE A 358 7.83 12.97 -32.71
CA ILE A 358 8.29 11.69 -33.29
C ILE A 358 7.16 10.67 -33.25
N ALA A 359 6.69 10.22 -34.40
CA ALA A 359 5.80 9.07 -34.48
C ALA A 359 6.60 7.77 -34.46
N TYR A 360 6.29 6.88 -33.49
CA TYR A 360 6.95 5.58 -33.31
C TYR A 360 5.98 4.44 -33.57
N VAL A 361 6.33 3.52 -34.46
CA VAL A 361 5.58 2.28 -34.69
C VAL A 361 6.41 1.11 -34.17
N PRO A 362 6.04 0.51 -33.04
CA PRO A 362 6.77 -0.63 -32.46
C PRO A 362 6.51 -1.91 -33.26
N GLN A 363 7.38 -2.90 -33.12
CA GLN A 363 7.21 -4.22 -33.70
C GLN A 363 5.99 -4.96 -33.15
N ASN A 364 5.77 -4.85 -31.83
CA ASN A 364 4.58 -5.37 -31.15
C ASN A 364 3.70 -4.19 -30.74
N VAL A 365 2.49 -4.14 -31.28
CA VAL A 365 1.51 -3.09 -30.97
C VAL A 365 0.59 -3.58 -29.88
N GLU A 366 0.55 -2.88 -28.75
CA GLU A 366 -0.42 -3.11 -27.69
C GLU A 366 -1.67 -2.26 -27.96
N LEU A 367 -2.82 -2.93 -27.99
CA LEU A 367 -4.12 -2.27 -28.14
C LEU A 367 -4.82 -2.18 -26.80
N PHE A 368 -5.36 -0.99 -26.50
CA PHE A 368 -6.18 -0.79 -25.32
C PHE A 368 -7.58 -1.34 -25.54
N SER A 369 -8.24 -1.79 -24.48
CA SER A 369 -9.64 -2.23 -24.49
C SER A 369 -10.60 -1.07 -24.73
N LYS A 370 -10.50 -0.47 -25.92
CA LYS A 370 -11.27 0.67 -26.41
C LYS A 370 -11.73 0.37 -27.83
N THR A 371 -12.50 1.28 -28.42
CA THR A 371 -12.87 1.17 -29.84
C THR A 371 -11.63 1.27 -30.76
N ILE A 372 -11.73 0.74 -31.98
CA ILE A 372 -10.66 0.89 -32.99
C ILE A 372 -10.37 2.38 -33.20
N TYR A 373 -11.41 3.20 -33.30
CA TYR A 373 -11.30 4.64 -33.45
C TYR A 373 -10.49 5.28 -32.30
N ASP A 374 -10.78 4.93 -31.05
CA ASP A 374 -10.06 5.47 -29.88
C ASP A 374 -8.60 4.98 -29.81
N ASN A 375 -8.31 3.76 -30.27
CA ASN A 375 -6.94 3.28 -30.35
C ASN A 375 -6.13 4.02 -31.42
N ILE A 376 -6.74 4.39 -32.56
CA ILE A 376 -6.06 5.14 -33.64
C ILE A 376 -5.80 6.58 -33.20
N ARG A 377 -6.76 7.23 -32.54
CA ARG A 377 -6.64 8.64 -32.16
C ARG A 377 -6.03 8.89 -30.78
N ILE A 378 -5.38 7.90 -30.17
CA ILE A 378 -4.86 7.98 -28.79
C ILE A 378 -3.88 9.15 -28.59
N SER A 379 -3.14 9.54 -29.63
CA SER A 379 -2.21 10.68 -29.61
C SER A 379 -2.87 12.02 -30.01
N ARG A 380 -4.10 11.99 -30.53
CA ARG A 380 -4.86 13.16 -30.99
C ARG A 380 -6.32 13.01 -30.62
N PRO A 381 -6.70 13.31 -29.36
CA PRO A 381 -8.04 13.07 -28.86
C PRO A 381 -9.12 14.02 -29.41
N GLU A 382 -8.72 15.08 -30.12
CA GLU A 382 -9.63 16.07 -30.74
C GLU A 382 -10.31 15.58 -32.00
#